data_c6b30adeca255806c9ad0642a544dcb6
#
_entry.id   c6b30adeca255806c9ad0642a544dcb6
#
_cell.length_a   1.000
_cell.length_b   1.000
_cell.length_c   1.000
_cell.angle_alpha   90.00
_cell.angle_beta   90.00
_cell.angle_gamma   90.00
#
_symmetry.space_group_name_H-M   'P 1'
#
loop_
_entity.id
_entity.type
_entity.pdbx_description
1 polymer ?
#
loop_
_entity_poly.entity_id
_entity_poly.type
_entity_poly.pdbx_seq_one_letter_code
_entity_poly.pdbx_strand_id
1 'polypeptide(L)'
;MNRRVLIGAIVVAGLGLAMVLRVWLALENQAYHAPTRSALVEQAAPRGQALQDIEQAAETKAKAKKYQPPTYRTFPVVGSRVAIWVVAQLHLMFAAFVLAVPMFAFIIEIIGYFNGDKRYDRLAYEFTKLLSTSFSFTASFGGLLTFLLIMLYPAFTNYLMEIFSWTFVPYVLLFFAEAGFLYSYYYGWGKFHPLVHLFLGLGINVVGTSIMAIADSWVSFMMTPGGVSDFGALIDPWAAL
;
A
#
# COMPACT_ATOMS: atom_id res chain seq x y z
N MET A 1 6.44 34.81 8.14
CA MET A 1 6.72 33.39 7.87
C MET A 1 8.15 33.25 7.36
N ASN A 2 8.95 32.38 7.95
CA ASN A 2 10.36 32.23 7.59
C ASN A 2 10.47 31.59 6.19
N ARG A 3 11.00 32.31 5.20
CA ARG A 3 11.12 31.88 3.79
C ARG A 3 11.81 30.51 3.65
N ARG A 4 12.68 30.15 4.58
CA ARG A 4 13.37 28.84 4.63
C ARG A 4 12.45 27.68 4.97
N VAL A 5 11.45 27.88 5.83
CA VAL A 5 10.46 26.86 6.21
C VAL A 5 9.51 26.58 5.04
N LEU A 6 9.09 27.63 4.32
CA LEU A 6 8.24 27.48 3.13
C LEU A 6 8.96 26.69 2.02
N ILE A 7 10.22 27.04 1.75
CA ILE A 7 11.03 26.34 0.75
C ILE A 7 11.22 24.87 1.15
N GLY A 8 11.50 24.60 2.43
CA GLY A 8 11.65 23.23 2.93
C GLY A 8 10.38 22.38 2.73
N ALA A 9 9.21 22.94 3.06
CA ALA A 9 7.93 22.24 2.88
C ALA A 9 7.61 21.97 1.40
N ILE A 10 7.84 22.95 0.52
CA ILE A 10 7.64 22.78 -0.93
C ILE A 10 8.59 21.71 -1.49
N VAL A 11 9.85 21.71 -1.04
CA VAL A 11 10.84 20.71 -1.48
C VAL A 11 10.45 19.30 -1.02
N VAL A 12 10.05 19.13 0.24
CA VAL A 12 9.62 17.82 0.77
C VAL A 12 8.35 17.31 0.06
N ALA A 13 7.36 18.19 -0.14
CA ALA A 13 6.14 17.83 -0.84
C ALA A 13 6.42 17.53 -2.34
N GLY A 14 7.26 18.33 -2.98
CA GLY A 14 7.67 18.13 -4.38
C GLY A 14 8.47 16.85 -4.59
N LEU A 15 9.38 16.52 -3.68
CA LEU A 15 10.15 15.28 -3.71
C LEU A 15 9.25 14.05 -3.51
N GLY A 16 8.30 14.11 -2.57
CA GLY A 16 7.32 13.05 -2.34
C GLY A 16 6.46 12.80 -3.59
N LEU A 17 5.91 13.86 -4.18
CA LEU A 17 5.10 13.73 -5.40
C LEU A 17 5.92 13.24 -6.60
N ALA A 18 7.14 13.75 -6.78
CA ALA A 18 8.04 13.32 -7.85
C ALA A 18 8.44 11.85 -7.70
N MET A 19 8.60 11.38 -6.46
CA MET A 19 8.93 9.98 -6.17
C MET A 19 7.75 9.06 -6.46
N VAL A 20 6.54 9.43 -6.03
CA VAL A 20 5.30 8.70 -6.35
C VAL A 20 5.09 8.63 -7.87
N LEU A 21 5.25 9.76 -8.57
CA LEU A 21 5.10 9.81 -10.02
C LEU A 21 6.16 8.96 -10.75
N ARG A 22 7.40 8.98 -10.27
CA ARG A 22 8.47 8.14 -10.86
C ARG A 22 8.23 6.65 -10.62
N VAL A 23 7.76 6.27 -9.44
CA VAL A 23 7.39 4.86 -9.14
C VAL A 23 6.23 4.45 -10.02
N TRP A 24 5.19 5.29 -10.13
CA TRP A 24 4.04 5.00 -10.99
C TRP A 24 4.42 4.88 -12.47
N LEU A 25 5.21 5.82 -13.00
CA LEU A 25 5.72 5.76 -14.38
C LEU A 25 6.66 4.57 -14.62
N ALA A 26 7.45 4.15 -13.62
CA ALA A 26 8.30 2.97 -13.74
C ALA A 26 7.47 1.68 -13.80
N LEU A 27 6.39 1.60 -13.01
CA LEU A 27 5.44 0.48 -13.02
C LEU A 27 4.68 0.43 -14.36
N GLU A 28 4.21 1.56 -14.86
CA GLU A 28 3.53 1.67 -16.15
C GLU A 28 4.46 1.30 -17.32
N ASN A 29 5.73 1.70 -17.27
CA ASN A 29 6.72 1.37 -18.30
C ASN A 29 7.06 -0.12 -18.30
N GLN A 30 7.08 -0.78 -17.14
CA GLN A 30 7.24 -2.24 -17.06
C GLN A 30 6.02 -2.98 -17.62
N ALA A 31 4.80 -2.47 -17.39
CA ALA A 31 3.58 -3.02 -17.96
C ALA A 31 3.54 -2.91 -19.48
N TYR A 32 4.01 -1.78 -20.03
CA TYR A 32 4.03 -1.52 -21.48
C TYR A 32 5.06 -2.37 -22.22
N HIS A 33 6.14 -2.79 -21.57
CA HIS A 33 7.19 -3.63 -22.15
C HIS A 33 7.09 -5.11 -21.79
N ALA A 34 6.10 -5.51 -20.98
CA ALA A 34 5.84 -6.93 -20.77
C ALA A 34 5.37 -7.55 -22.10
N PRO A 35 6.07 -8.58 -22.64
CA PRO A 35 5.67 -9.20 -23.88
C PRO A 35 4.27 -9.80 -23.72
N THR A 36 3.37 -9.43 -24.63
CA THR A 36 2.02 -10.01 -24.65
C THR A 36 2.12 -11.53 -24.83
N ARG A 37 1.19 -12.28 -24.23
CA ARG A 37 1.11 -13.75 -24.35
C ARG A 37 1.20 -14.22 -25.81
N SER A 38 0.64 -13.46 -26.74
CA SER A 38 0.74 -13.70 -28.19
C SER A 38 2.17 -13.56 -28.73
N ALA A 39 2.92 -12.55 -28.29
CA ALA A 39 4.32 -12.37 -28.69
C ALA A 39 5.23 -13.47 -28.12
N LEU A 40 4.96 -13.95 -26.91
CA LEU A 40 5.69 -15.07 -26.30
C LEU A 40 5.37 -16.39 -27.01
N VAL A 41 4.12 -16.60 -27.41
CA VAL A 41 3.71 -17.79 -28.20
C VAL A 41 4.30 -17.78 -29.61
N GLU A 42 4.37 -16.62 -30.24
CA GLU A 42 4.94 -16.47 -31.59
C GLU A 42 6.47 -16.63 -31.62
N GLN A 43 7.16 -16.18 -30.59
CA GLN A 43 8.60 -16.43 -30.38
C GLN A 43 8.90 -17.86 -29.91
N ALA A 44 7.94 -18.59 -29.41
CA ALA A 44 8.09 -19.95 -28.88
C ALA A 44 7.80 -21.04 -29.91
N ALA A 45 7.30 -20.71 -31.12
CA ALA A 45 6.93 -21.68 -32.14
C ALA A 45 8.06 -22.67 -32.54
N PRO A 46 9.37 -22.30 -32.58
CA PRO A 46 10.45 -23.26 -32.73
C PRO A 46 10.93 -23.93 -31.43
N ARG A 47 10.46 -23.47 -30.29
CA ARG A 47 10.86 -23.93 -28.92
C ARG A 47 9.79 -24.75 -28.21
N GLY A 48 8.75 -25.16 -28.90
CA GLY A 48 7.59 -25.83 -28.27
C GLY A 48 7.95 -27.07 -27.44
N GLN A 49 8.94 -27.86 -27.89
CA GLN A 49 9.41 -29.01 -27.12
C GLN A 49 10.18 -28.60 -25.87
N ALA A 50 11.08 -27.63 -25.96
CA ALA A 50 11.86 -27.17 -24.81
C ALA A 50 10.98 -26.52 -23.71
N LEU A 51 9.91 -25.82 -24.09
CA LEU A 51 8.95 -25.27 -23.16
C LEU A 51 8.10 -26.36 -22.50
N GLN A 52 7.66 -27.34 -23.27
CA GLN A 52 6.95 -28.52 -22.72
C GLN A 52 7.84 -29.32 -21.77
N ASP A 53 9.12 -29.48 -22.09
CA ASP A 53 10.09 -30.16 -21.23
C ASP A 53 10.38 -29.37 -19.96
N ILE A 54 10.45 -28.04 -20.03
CA ILE A 54 10.61 -27.15 -18.86
C ILE A 54 9.32 -27.17 -18.00
N GLU A 55 8.17 -27.13 -18.62
CA GLU A 55 6.87 -27.17 -17.94
C GLU A 55 6.63 -28.53 -17.28
N GLN A 56 6.94 -29.63 -17.95
CA GLN A 56 6.90 -30.98 -17.37
C GLN A 56 7.95 -31.17 -16.26
N ALA A 57 9.15 -30.62 -16.42
CA ALA A 57 10.16 -30.66 -15.37
C ALA A 57 9.76 -29.81 -14.14
N ALA A 58 9.12 -28.65 -14.36
CA ALA A 58 8.57 -27.83 -13.31
C ALA A 58 7.39 -28.51 -12.61
N GLU A 59 6.46 -29.13 -13.36
CA GLU A 59 5.37 -29.93 -12.82
C GLU A 59 5.87 -31.16 -12.07
N THR A 60 6.89 -31.84 -12.58
CA THR A 60 7.48 -33.01 -11.92
C THR A 60 8.19 -32.61 -10.63
N LYS A 61 8.91 -31.47 -10.61
CA LYS A 61 9.49 -30.90 -9.39
C LYS A 61 8.42 -30.45 -8.39
N ALA A 62 7.32 -29.86 -8.86
CA ALA A 62 6.21 -29.43 -8.02
C ALA A 62 5.45 -30.62 -7.42
N LYS A 63 5.22 -31.69 -8.21
CA LYS A 63 4.61 -32.96 -7.74
C LYS A 63 5.54 -33.74 -6.81
N ALA A 64 6.86 -33.67 -7.02
CA ALA A 64 7.85 -34.33 -6.16
C ALA A 64 7.98 -33.66 -4.78
N LYS A 65 7.67 -32.38 -4.69
CA LYS A 65 7.53 -31.69 -3.42
C LYS A 65 6.14 -32.02 -2.84
N LYS A 66 6.02 -33.22 -2.26
CA LYS A 66 4.80 -33.67 -1.58
C LYS A 66 4.30 -32.52 -0.68
N TYR A 67 3.13 -31.99 -0.98
CA TYR A 67 2.52 -30.91 -0.20
C TYR A 67 2.49 -31.36 1.27
N GLN A 68 3.30 -30.73 2.08
CA GLN A 68 3.21 -30.86 3.52
C GLN A 68 2.45 -29.62 4.01
N PRO A 69 1.31 -29.80 4.68
CA PRO A 69 0.59 -28.67 5.24
C PRO A 69 1.53 -27.90 6.17
N PRO A 70 1.68 -26.59 5.98
CA PRO A 70 2.57 -25.79 6.82
C PRO A 70 2.14 -25.90 8.28
N THR A 71 3.10 -26.17 9.16
CA THR A 71 2.86 -26.13 10.60
C THR A 71 2.77 -24.69 11.04
N TYR A 72 1.58 -24.25 11.41
CA TYR A 72 1.36 -22.92 11.96
C TYR A 72 1.64 -22.93 13.47
N ARG A 73 2.27 -21.85 13.95
CA ARG A 73 2.46 -21.66 15.38
C ARG A 73 1.15 -21.24 16.03
N THR A 74 0.86 -21.79 17.21
CA THR A 74 -0.34 -21.44 17.99
C THR A 74 -0.05 -20.26 18.90
N PHE A 75 -0.90 -19.23 18.84
CA PHE A 75 -0.88 -18.16 19.82
C PHE A 75 -1.50 -18.65 21.14
N PRO A 76 -0.88 -18.41 22.29
CA PRO A 76 -1.38 -18.91 23.58
C PRO A 76 -2.81 -18.43 23.86
N VAL A 77 -3.60 -19.26 24.51
CA VAL A 77 -4.96 -19.01 25.02
C VAL A 77 -6.02 -18.84 23.95
N VAL A 78 -5.87 -17.87 23.03
CA VAL A 78 -6.93 -17.48 22.06
C VAL A 78 -6.74 -18.12 20.68
N GLY A 79 -5.59 -18.69 20.40
CA GLY A 79 -5.26 -19.25 19.09
C GLY A 79 -4.86 -18.16 18.05
N SER A 80 -4.10 -18.59 17.04
CA SER A 80 -3.46 -17.67 16.08
C SER A 80 -4.46 -16.95 15.19
N ARG A 81 -5.56 -17.63 14.80
CA ARG A 81 -6.60 -17.01 13.96
C ARG A 81 -7.30 -15.86 14.65
N VAL A 82 -7.66 -16.04 15.92
CA VAL A 82 -8.34 -15.00 16.70
C VAL A 82 -7.38 -13.83 16.98
N ALA A 83 -6.12 -14.12 17.33
CA ALA A 83 -5.13 -13.07 17.57
C ALA A 83 -4.94 -12.18 16.33
N ILE A 84 -4.75 -12.78 15.15
CA ILE A 84 -4.63 -12.02 13.89
C ILE A 84 -5.92 -11.29 13.56
N TRP A 85 -7.08 -11.94 13.71
CA TRP A 85 -8.35 -11.31 13.42
C TRP A 85 -8.59 -10.05 14.27
N VAL A 86 -8.33 -10.10 15.58
CA VAL A 86 -8.49 -8.94 16.47
C VAL A 86 -7.60 -7.79 16.04
N VAL A 87 -6.31 -8.07 15.79
CA VAL A 87 -5.36 -7.02 15.40
C VAL A 87 -5.69 -6.45 14.02
N ALA A 88 -6.09 -7.31 13.07
CA ALA A 88 -6.53 -6.88 11.74
C ALA A 88 -7.77 -5.98 11.81
N GLN A 89 -8.78 -6.33 12.63
CA GLN A 89 -9.97 -5.49 12.79
C GLN A 89 -9.64 -4.13 13.41
N LEU A 90 -8.78 -4.09 14.43
CA LEU A 90 -8.32 -2.83 15.01
C LEU A 90 -7.54 -1.99 13.99
N HIS A 91 -6.64 -2.61 13.23
CA HIS A 91 -5.92 -1.92 12.16
C HIS A 91 -6.89 -1.34 11.12
N LEU A 92 -7.81 -2.13 10.59
CA LEU A 92 -8.77 -1.70 9.58
C LEU A 92 -9.71 -0.59 10.09
N MET A 93 -10.14 -0.65 11.34
CA MET A 93 -10.98 0.39 11.93
C MET A 93 -10.28 1.75 11.92
N PHE A 94 -9.03 1.81 12.36
CA PHE A 94 -8.26 3.05 12.33
C PHE A 94 -7.81 3.43 10.92
N ALA A 95 -7.50 2.47 10.05
CA ALA A 95 -7.14 2.72 8.65
C ALA A 95 -8.31 3.36 7.88
N ALA A 96 -9.55 2.89 8.07
CA ALA A 96 -10.73 3.49 7.47
C ALA A 96 -10.90 4.97 7.88
N PHE A 97 -10.62 5.28 9.16
CA PHE A 97 -10.63 6.65 9.64
C PHE A 97 -9.52 7.49 9.01
N VAL A 98 -8.31 6.94 8.89
CA VAL A 98 -7.15 7.60 8.26
C VAL A 98 -7.40 7.89 6.79
N LEU A 99 -8.19 7.10 6.08
CA LEU A 99 -8.58 7.36 4.69
C LEU A 99 -9.70 8.41 4.57
N ALA A 100 -10.73 8.31 5.39
CA ALA A 100 -11.91 9.16 5.27
C ALA A 100 -11.70 10.59 5.77
N VAL A 101 -10.99 10.74 6.88
CA VAL A 101 -10.84 12.05 7.56
C VAL A 101 -9.99 13.05 6.77
N PRO A 102 -8.89 12.68 6.09
CA PRO A 102 -8.15 13.63 5.25
C PRO A 102 -9.02 14.21 4.14
N MET A 103 -9.85 13.39 3.52
CA MET A 103 -10.77 13.84 2.47
C MET A 103 -11.78 14.85 3.04
N PHE A 104 -12.38 14.53 4.18
CA PHE A 104 -13.30 15.43 4.87
C PHE A 104 -12.61 16.75 5.27
N ALA A 105 -11.45 16.68 5.92
CA ALA A 105 -10.70 17.84 6.37
C ALA A 105 -10.28 18.74 5.18
N PHE A 106 -9.84 18.14 4.10
CA PHE A 106 -9.47 18.85 2.87
C PHE A 106 -10.65 19.58 2.24
N ILE A 107 -11.82 18.93 2.12
CA ILE A 107 -13.05 19.57 1.59
C ILE A 107 -13.47 20.73 2.48
N ILE A 108 -13.49 20.55 3.79
CA ILE A 108 -13.89 21.59 4.74
C ILE A 108 -12.92 22.76 4.68
N GLU A 109 -11.62 22.52 4.58
CA GLU A 109 -10.61 23.57 4.44
C GLU A 109 -10.77 24.35 3.14
N ILE A 110 -11.07 23.68 2.01
CA ILE A 110 -11.38 24.35 0.73
C ILE A 110 -12.58 25.26 0.89
N ILE A 111 -13.67 24.79 1.51
CA ILE A 111 -14.88 25.60 1.76
C ILE A 111 -14.52 26.83 2.61
N GLY A 112 -13.74 26.63 3.69
CA GLY A 112 -13.26 27.72 4.54
C GLY A 112 -12.42 28.74 3.81
N TYR A 113 -11.53 28.28 2.93
CA TYR A 113 -10.68 29.14 2.13
C TYR A 113 -11.47 30.05 1.17
N PHE A 114 -12.45 29.48 0.44
CA PHE A 114 -13.26 30.26 -0.50
C PHE A 114 -14.27 31.17 0.19
N ASN A 115 -14.84 30.76 1.32
CA ASN A 115 -15.82 31.57 2.05
C ASN A 115 -15.18 32.58 3.01
N GLY A 116 -13.88 32.47 3.28
CA GLY A 116 -13.20 33.31 4.27
C GLY A 116 -13.66 33.06 5.73
N ASP A 117 -14.33 31.94 6.00
CA ASP A 117 -14.90 31.63 7.31
C ASP A 117 -13.99 30.71 8.13
N LYS A 118 -13.38 31.29 9.15
CA LYS A 118 -12.45 30.61 10.07
C LYS A 118 -13.05 29.44 10.86
N ARG A 119 -14.40 29.30 10.90
CA ARG A 119 -15.04 28.18 11.58
C ARG A 119 -14.76 26.87 10.85
N TYR A 120 -14.75 26.88 9.53
CA TYR A 120 -14.38 25.72 8.73
C TYR A 120 -12.93 25.33 8.90
N ASP A 121 -12.05 26.32 8.91
CA ASP A 121 -10.61 26.10 9.17
C ASP A 121 -10.37 25.45 10.53
N ARG A 122 -11.04 25.94 11.59
CA ARG A 122 -10.98 25.35 12.92
C ARG A 122 -11.54 23.92 12.94
N LEU A 123 -12.65 23.66 12.26
CA LEU A 123 -13.25 22.33 12.18
C LEU A 123 -12.28 21.34 11.51
N ALA A 124 -11.69 21.71 10.37
CA ALA A 124 -10.71 20.91 9.66
C ALA A 124 -9.48 20.60 10.56
N TYR A 125 -9.02 21.59 11.33
CA TYR A 125 -7.92 21.40 12.30
C TYR A 125 -8.25 20.37 13.39
N GLU A 126 -9.42 20.44 14.00
CA GLU A 126 -9.81 19.47 15.04
C GLU A 126 -9.90 18.04 14.49
N PHE A 127 -10.41 17.87 13.27
CA PHE A 127 -10.40 16.56 12.60
C PHE A 127 -8.99 16.08 12.25
N THR A 128 -8.09 16.98 11.83
CA THR A 128 -6.70 16.64 11.57
C THR A 128 -5.95 16.23 12.83
N LYS A 129 -6.29 16.80 13.97
CA LYS A 129 -5.75 16.38 15.27
C LYS A 129 -6.15 14.93 15.61
N LEU A 130 -7.43 14.59 15.41
CA LEU A 130 -7.90 13.21 15.57
C LEU A 130 -7.22 12.28 14.56
N LEU A 131 -7.05 12.73 13.31
CA LEU A 131 -6.38 12.00 12.26
C LEU A 131 -4.94 11.64 12.65
N SER A 132 -4.15 12.58 13.17
CA SER A 132 -2.76 12.33 13.56
C SER A 132 -2.65 11.27 14.66
N THR A 133 -3.60 11.23 15.58
CA THR A 133 -3.69 10.21 16.63
C THR A 133 -4.09 8.85 16.02
N SER A 134 -5.10 8.82 15.16
CA SER A 134 -5.57 7.60 14.51
C SER A 134 -4.51 7.00 13.58
N PHE A 135 -3.74 7.82 12.88
CA PHE A 135 -2.61 7.38 12.07
C PHE A 135 -1.56 6.64 12.91
N SER A 136 -1.25 7.13 14.12
CA SER A 136 -0.31 6.47 15.03
C SER A 136 -0.82 5.09 15.47
N PHE A 137 -2.12 4.96 15.74
CA PHE A 137 -2.74 3.66 16.04
C PHE A 137 -2.74 2.74 14.83
N THR A 138 -3.09 3.25 13.64
CA THR A 138 -3.05 2.48 12.39
C THR A 138 -1.66 1.92 12.14
N ALA A 139 -0.62 2.75 12.25
CA ALA A 139 0.76 2.34 12.09
C ALA A 139 1.18 1.26 13.10
N SER A 140 0.81 1.45 14.38
CA SER A 140 1.13 0.50 15.44
C SER A 140 0.45 -0.85 15.25
N PHE A 141 -0.83 -0.86 14.94
CA PHE A 141 -1.56 -2.12 14.68
C PHE A 141 -1.14 -2.77 13.35
N GLY A 142 -0.79 -1.99 12.32
CA GLY A 142 -0.23 -2.52 11.08
C GLY A 142 1.12 -3.20 11.28
N GLY A 143 2.00 -2.58 12.04
CA GLY A 143 3.28 -3.18 12.43
C GLY A 143 3.09 -4.45 13.27
N LEU A 144 2.17 -4.42 14.23
CA LEU A 144 1.85 -5.60 15.05
C LEU A 144 1.24 -6.72 14.18
N LEU A 145 0.33 -6.39 13.25
CA LEU A 145 -0.27 -7.37 12.34
C LEU A 145 0.80 -8.04 11.48
N THR A 146 1.70 -7.26 10.88
CA THR A 146 2.82 -7.77 10.09
C THR A 146 3.71 -8.69 10.92
N PHE A 147 4.06 -8.28 12.14
CA PHE A 147 4.85 -9.11 13.06
C PHE A 147 4.15 -10.43 13.38
N LEU A 148 2.86 -10.42 13.70
CA LEU A 148 2.09 -11.61 14.00
C LEU A 148 1.98 -12.55 12.78
N LEU A 149 1.80 -12.01 11.57
CA LEU A 149 1.77 -12.81 10.34
C LEU A 149 3.12 -13.51 10.12
N ILE A 150 4.23 -12.82 10.24
CA ILE A 150 5.57 -13.40 10.10
C ILE A 150 5.80 -14.50 11.16
N MET A 151 5.38 -14.25 12.39
CA MET A 151 5.64 -15.17 13.50
C MET A 151 4.72 -16.39 13.51
N LEU A 152 3.44 -16.21 13.19
CA LEU A 152 2.42 -17.26 13.32
C LEU A 152 2.18 -18.02 12.00
N TYR A 153 2.31 -17.32 10.86
CA TYR A 153 2.05 -17.89 9.52
C TYR A 153 3.23 -17.64 8.55
N PRO A 154 4.45 -18.10 8.88
CA PRO A 154 5.64 -17.78 8.09
C PRO A 154 5.57 -18.28 6.64
N ALA A 155 5.02 -19.49 6.41
CA ALA A 155 4.89 -20.02 5.06
C ALA A 155 3.95 -19.19 4.18
N PHE A 156 2.83 -18.75 4.73
CA PHE A 156 1.88 -17.86 4.05
C PHE A 156 2.50 -16.48 3.78
N THR A 157 3.17 -15.91 4.78
CA THR A 157 3.80 -14.60 4.64
C THR A 157 4.92 -14.62 3.59
N ASN A 158 5.76 -15.67 3.59
CA ASN A 158 6.79 -15.83 2.58
C ASN A 158 6.20 -15.96 1.16
N TYR A 159 5.11 -16.69 1.01
CA TYR A 159 4.41 -16.81 -0.26
C TYR A 159 3.88 -15.46 -0.76
N LEU A 160 3.22 -14.68 0.10
CA LEU A 160 2.76 -13.34 -0.26
C LEU A 160 3.92 -12.41 -0.61
N MET A 161 5.02 -12.47 0.14
CA MET A 161 6.21 -11.66 -0.14
C MET A 161 6.88 -12.04 -1.46
N GLU A 162 6.83 -13.31 -1.87
CA GLU A 162 7.32 -13.76 -3.18
C GLU A 162 6.49 -13.14 -4.32
N ILE A 163 5.16 -13.14 -4.19
CA ILE A 163 4.26 -12.59 -5.20
C ILE A 163 4.32 -11.08 -5.25
N PHE A 164 4.27 -10.42 -4.09
CA PHE A 164 4.12 -8.97 -3.96
C PHE A 164 5.41 -8.21 -3.64
N SER A 165 6.59 -8.83 -3.76
CA SER A 165 7.88 -8.20 -3.45
C SER A 165 8.09 -6.86 -4.16
N TRP A 166 7.63 -6.74 -5.39
CA TRP A 166 7.77 -5.53 -6.21
C TRP A 166 6.83 -4.39 -5.81
N THR A 167 5.70 -4.67 -5.15
CA THR A 167 4.77 -3.65 -4.62
C THR A 167 5.08 -3.29 -3.17
N PHE A 168 5.80 -4.14 -2.44
CA PHE A 168 6.10 -3.92 -1.03
C PHE A 168 7.00 -2.70 -0.80
N VAL A 169 8.02 -2.51 -1.62
CA VAL A 169 8.92 -1.35 -1.51
C VAL A 169 8.18 -0.02 -1.78
N PRO A 170 7.44 0.12 -2.90
CA PRO A 170 6.58 1.27 -3.12
C PRO A 170 5.60 1.53 -1.96
N TYR A 171 4.96 0.50 -1.44
CA TYR A 171 4.03 0.62 -0.32
C TYR A 171 4.69 1.23 0.92
N VAL A 172 5.88 0.75 1.31
CA VAL A 172 6.63 1.29 2.45
C VAL A 172 7.03 2.75 2.22
N LEU A 173 7.47 3.09 1.02
CA LEU A 173 7.84 4.47 0.69
C LEU A 173 6.65 5.41 0.72
N LEU A 174 5.50 4.98 0.20
CA LEU A 174 4.25 5.73 0.27
C LEU A 174 3.80 5.94 1.71
N PHE A 175 3.93 4.93 2.58
CA PHE A 175 3.61 5.05 3.99
C PHE A 175 4.43 6.15 4.68
N PHE A 176 5.75 6.21 4.43
CA PHE A 176 6.58 7.30 4.96
C PHE A 176 6.24 8.65 4.34
N ALA A 177 5.89 8.69 3.06
CA ALA A 177 5.44 9.90 2.40
C ALA A 177 4.12 10.41 3.01
N GLU A 178 3.15 9.52 3.28
CA GLU A 178 1.89 9.87 3.95
C GLU A 178 2.14 10.47 5.34
N ALA A 179 3.00 9.83 6.14
CA ALA A 179 3.40 10.37 7.44
C ALA A 179 4.03 11.75 7.30
N GLY A 180 4.92 11.95 6.34
CA GLY A 180 5.54 13.24 6.07
C GLY A 180 4.53 14.33 5.69
N PHE A 181 3.60 14.03 4.79
CA PHE A 181 2.52 14.94 4.41
C PHE A 181 1.59 15.24 5.59
N LEU A 182 1.16 14.22 6.34
CA LEU A 182 0.26 14.36 7.48
C LEU A 182 0.85 15.25 8.57
N TYR A 183 2.07 14.97 8.99
CA TYR A 183 2.68 15.77 10.06
C TYR A 183 3.05 17.17 9.58
N SER A 184 3.43 17.35 8.31
CA SER A 184 3.62 18.67 7.72
C SER A 184 2.33 19.48 7.67
N TYR A 185 1.22 18.82 7.33
CA TYR A 185 -0.12 19.41 7.31
C TYR A 185 -0.56 19.80 8.72
N TYR A 186 -0.45 18.90 9.70
CA TYR A 186 -0.87 19.13 11.07
C TYR A 186 -0.05 20.24 11.77
N TYR A 187 1.28 20.16 11.73
CA TYR A 187 2.15 21.14 12.39
C TYR A 187 2.31 22.43 11.59
N GLY A 188 1.97 22.42 10.31
CA GLY A 188 1.96 23.58 9.42
C GLY A 188 0.76 24.49 9.59
N TRP A 189 -0.25 24.08 10.36
CA TRP A 189 -1.49 24.84 10.56
C TRP A 189 -1.20 26.24 11.07
N GLY A 190 -1.75 27.25 10.40
CA GLY A 190 -1.51 28.67 10.72
C GLY A 190 -0.09 29.17 10.47
N LYS A 191 0.83 28.33 9.98
CA LYS A 191 2.23 28.69 9.67
C LYS A 191 2.49 28.78 8.18
N PHE A 192 1.83 27.96 7.38
CA PHE A 192 1.98 27.92 5.94
C PHE A 192 0.98 28.86 5.25
N HIS A 193 1.32 29.25 4.03
CA HIS A 193 0.36 29.92 3.17
C HIS A 193 -0.82 28.98 2.89
N PRO A 194 -2.09 29.44 2.87
CA PRO A 194 -3.26 28.59 2.71
C PRO A 194 -3.20 27.64 1.49
N LEU A 195 -2.71 28.11 0.35
CA LEU A 195 -2.55 27.25 -0.84
C LEU A 195 -1.52 26.13 -0.64
N VAL A 196 -0.42 26.37 0.09
CA VAL A 196 0.55 25.33 0.41
C VAL A 196 -0.05 24.30 1.35
N HIS A 197 -0.85 24.77 2.31
CA HIS A 197 -1.53 23.91 3.24
C HIS A 197 -2.57 23.02 2.54
N LEU A 198 -3.39 23.56 1.64
CA LEU A 198 -4.29 22.81 0.78
C LEU A 198 -3.54 21.78 -0.09
N PHE A 199 -2.37 22.15 -0.63
CA PHE A 199 -1.56 21.22 -1.40
C PHE A 199 -1.07 20.02 -0.54
N LEU A 200 -0.68 20.27 0.72
CA LEU A 200 -0.35 19.19 1.65
C LEU A 200 -1.56 18.28 1.94
N GLY A 201 -2.75 18.87 2.13
CA GLY A 201 -4.00 18.13 2.30
C GLY A 201 -4.32 17.25 1.08
N LEU A 202 -4.15 17.78 -0.14
CA LEU A 202 -4.29 16.98 -1.36
C LEU A 202 -3.25 15.85 -1.40
N GLY A 203 -2.01 16.12 -1.02
CA GLY A 203 -0.93 15.15 -0.97
C GLY A 203 -1.25 13.95 -0.08
N ILE A 204 -1.81 14.18 1.11
CA ILE A 204 -2.25 13.11 2.00
C ILE A 204 -3.29 12.23 1.31
N ASN A 205 -4.29 12.84 0.66
CA ASN A 205 -5.38 12.10 -0.01
C ASN A 205 -4.86 11.25 -1.17
N VAL A 206 -3.97 11.79 -2.01
CA VAL A 206 -3.38 11.06 -3.14
C VAL A 206 -2.53 9.90 -2.67
N VAL A 207 -1.64 10.15 -1.70
CA VAL A 207 -0.74 9.11 -1.17
C VAL A 207 -1.52 8.04 -0.41
N GLY A 208 -2.45 8.43 0.47
CA GLY A 208 -3.29 7.48 1.22
C GLY A 208 -4.15 6.60 0.30
N THR A 209 -4.73 7.17 -0.76
CA THR A 209 -5.47 6.40 -1.77
C THR A 209 -4.57 5.42 -2.51
N SER A 210 -3.33 5.81 -2.82
CA SER A 210 -2.35 4.93 -3.47
C SER A 210 -1.94 3.75 -2.57
N ILE A 211 -1.73 3.99 -1.28
CA ILE A 211 -1.47 2.95 -0.28
C ILE A 211 -2.66 1.99 -0.21
N MET A 212 -3.88 2.52 -0.16
CA MET A 212 -5.09 1.70 -0.11
C MET A 212 -5.23 0.83 -1.35
N ALA A 213 -4.99 1.36 -2.55
CA ALA A 213 -5.07 0.60 -3.79
C ALA A 213 -4.11 -0.61 -3.79
N ILE A 214 -2.87 -0.42 -3.31
CA ILE A 214 -1.90 -1.52 -3.18
C ILE A 214 -2.38 -2.54 -2.12
N ALA A 215 -2.80 -2.07 -0.95
CA ALA A 215 -3.25 -2.95 0.12
C ALA A 215 -4.52 -3.74 -0.27
N ASP A 216 -5.45 -3.09 -0.97
CA ASP A 216 -6.69 -3.71 -1.45
C ASP A 216 -6.40 -4.80 -2.50
N SER A 217 -5.42 -4.58 -3.38
CA SER A 217 -5.00 -5.60 -4.32
C SER A 217 -4.45 -6.86 -3.63
N TRP A 218 -3.69 -6.71 -2.55
CA TRP A 218 -3.21 -7.85 -1.76
C TRP A 218 -4.36 -8.62 -1.09
N VAL A 219 -5.36 -7.90 -0.57
CA VAL A 219 -6.55 -8.51 0.02
C VAL A 219 -7.39 -9.20 -1.05
N SER A 220 -7.59 -8.55 -2.19
CA SER A 220 -8.32 -9.11 -3.34
C SER A 220 -7.68 -10.39 -3.86
N PHE A 221 -6.35 -10.42 -3.98
CA PHE A 221 -5.62 -11.63 -4.34
C PHE A 221 -5.83 -12.76 -3.32
N MET A 222 -5.83 -12.46 -2.02
CA MET A 222 -6.09 -13.50 -1.00
C MET A 222 -7.49 -14.10 -1.10
N MET A 223 -8.45 -13.34 -1.61
CA MET A 223 -9.84 -13.79 -1.81
C MET A 223 -10.03 -14.50 -3.16
N THR A 224 -9.39 -14.01 -4.20
CA THR A 224 -9.54 -14.48 -5.58
C THR A 224 -8.18 -14.44 -6.28
N PRO A 225 -7.32 -15.46 -6.05
CA PRO A 225 -5.98 -15.47 -6.62
C PRO A 225 -6.03 -15.43 -8.15
N GLY A 226 -5.45 -14.37 -8.74
CA GLY A 226 -5.23 -14.23 -10.18
C GLY A 226 -3.73 -14.28 -10.51
N GLY A 227 -3.37 -14.43 -11.77
CA GLY A 227 -1.98 -14.33 -12.22
C GLY A 227 -1.03 -15.40 -11.69
N VAL A 228 -1.54 -16.48 -11.10
CA VAL A 228 -0.77 -17.61 -10.59
C VAL A 228 -1.14 -18.90 -11.30
N SER A 229 -0.20 -19.85 -11.37
CA SER A 229 -0.46 -21.21 -11.86
C SER A 229 -1.28 -22.02 -10.86
N ASP A 230 -1.79 -23.18 -11.30
CA ASP A 230 -2.46 -24.17 -10.44
C ASP A 230 -1.60 -24.63 -9.24
N PHE A 231 -0.29 -24.44 -9.33
CA PHE A 231 0.70 -24.74 -8.29
C PHE A 231 1.12 -23.52 -7.47
N GLY A 232 0.48 -22.36 -7.67
CA GLY A 232 0.75 -21.13 -6.93
C GLY A 232 1.99 -20.33 -7.36
N ALA A 233 2.63 -20.68 -8.49
CA ALA A 233 3.74 -19.88 -9.02
C ALA A 233 3.22 -18.63 -9.73
N LEU A 234 3.83 -17.47 -9.50
CA LEU A 234 3.47 -16.22 -10.14
C LEU A 234 3.75 -16.31 -11.65
N ILE A 235 2.71 -16.13 -12.47
CA ILE A 235 2.78 -16.12 -13.94
C ILE A 235 2.65 -14.69 -14.46
N ASP A 236 1.71 -13.94 -13.95
CA ASP A 236 1.41 -12.56 -14.37
C ASP A 236 1.27 -11.65 -13.14
N PRO A 237 2.28 -10.82 -12.85
CA PRO A 237 2.24 -9.91 -11.72
C PRO A 237 1.08 -8.92 -11.76
N TRP A 238 0.62 -8.53 -12.95
CA TRP A 238 -0.47 -7.56 -13.10
C TRP A 238 -1.84 -8.20 -12.88
N ALA A 239 -2.00 -9.46 -13.26
CA ALA A 239 -3.22 -10.20 -12.97
C ALA A 239 -3.32 -10.60 -11.48
N ALA A 240 -2.20 -10.54 -10.73
CA ALA A 240 -2.17 -10.77 -9.29
C ALA A 240 -2.53 -9.50 -8.48
N LEU A 241 -2.52 -8.32 -9.10
CA LEU A 241 -2.97 -7.06 -8.53
C LEU A 241 -4.43 -6.75 -8.90
#